data_511f323b94724405a220cb98360f46c8
#
_entry.id   511f323b94724405a220cb98360f46c8
#
_cell.length_a   1.000
_cell.length_b   1.000
_cell.length_c   1.000
_cell.angle_alpha   90.00
_cell.angle_beta   90.00
_cell.angle_gamma   90.00
#
_symmetry.space_group_name_H-M   'P 1'
#
loop_
_entity.id
_entity.type
_entity.pdbx_description
1 polymer ?
#
loop_
_entity_poly.entity_id
_entity_poly.type
_entity_poly.pdbx_seq_one_letter_code
_entity_poly.pdbx_strand_id
1 'polypeptide(L)'
;FSWDGPLDTLMSPWDSIRYHKSFLRSAFMAMDPRNGQVKAYVGGIDYNDFQYDMINGGRRQVGSTLKPFLYSLAMIEGISPCDQMMHVQQQLMDENGRLWIPRNASAKRIGEMVTIKWGLQNSDNWVTAYLMSQLSPYTFVRLLHSFGLKNYIDPVISVCLGTPDVSVGEMVGAYTVFA
;
A
#
# COMPACT_ATOMS: atom_id res chain seq x y z
N PHE A 1 -1.77 -26.81 -16.29
CA PHE A 1 -2.88 -26.21 -15.55
C PHE A 1 -3.86 -25.52 -16.48
N SER A 2 -5.13 -25.69 -16.28
CA SER A 2 -6.20 -24.83 -16.76
C SER A 2 -7.32 -24.78 -15.70
N TRP A 3 -8.22 -23.79 -15.79
CA TRP A 3 -9.33 -23.68 -14.82
C TRP A 3 -10.35 -24.82 -14.93
N ASP A 4 -10.37 -25.50 -16.06
CA ASP A 4 -11.28 -26.63 -16.32
C ASP A 4 -10.62 -27.99 -16.04
N GLY A 5 -9.39 -28.01 -15.55
CA GLY A 5 -8.61 -29.23 -15.25
C GLY A 5 -7.31 -29.32 -16.05
N PRO A 6 -6.60 -30.45 -15.96
CA PRO A 6 -5.35 -30.66 -16.68
C PRO A 6 -5.55 -30.54 -18.21
N LEU A 7 -4.67 -29.78 -18.84
CA LEU A 7 -4.66 -29.60 -20.30
C LEU A 7 -3.40 -30.23 -20.89
N ASP A 8 -3.58 -31.22 -21.76
CA ASP A 8 -2.48 -31.82 -22.49
C ASP A 8 -2.41 -31.23 -23.90
N THR A 9 -1.33 -30.53 -24.20
CA THR A 9 -1.16 -29.77 -25.45
C THR A 9 0.31 -29.60 -25.82
N LEU A 10 0.58 -29.41 -27.11
CA LEU A 10 1.91 -29.13 -27.63
C LEU A 10 2.11 -27.60 -27.71
N MET A 11 3.14 -27.11 -27.05
CA MET A 11 3.51 -25.70 -27.07
C MET A 11 5.01 -25.55 -27.27
N SER A 12 5.42 -24.43 -27.90
CA SER A 12 6.82 -24.04 -27.82
C SER A 12 7.18 -23.65 -26.38
N PRO A 13 8.46 -23.72 -25.96
CA PRO A 13 8.86 -23.27 -24.62
C PRO A 13 8.44 -21.83 -24.33
N TRP A 14 8.47 -20.96 -25.33
CA TRP A 14 8.03 -19.57 -25.22
C TRP A 14 6.52 -19.44 -24.96
N ASP A 15 5.71 -20.18 -25.72
CA ASP A 15 4.25 -20.15 -25.56
C ASP A 15 3.83 -20.75 -24.22
N SER A 16 4.52 -21.78 -23.74
CA SER A 16 4.31 -22.36 -22.42
C SER A 16 4.55 -21.33 -21.30
N ILE A 17 5.67 -20.56 -21.38
CA ILE A 17 5.94 -19.50 -20.42
C ILE A 17 4.85 -18.41 -20.47
N ARG A 18 4.46 -17.98 -21.67
CA ARG A 18 3.40 -16.98 -21.85
C ARG A 18 2.07 -17.46 -21.28
N TYR A 19 1.71 -18.69 -21.55
CA TYR A 19 0.49 -19.32 -21.05
C TYR A 19 0.45 -19.31 -19.52
N HIS A 20 1.51 -19.81 -18.86
CA HIS A 20 1.57 -19.84 -17.40
C HIS A 20 1.64 -18.46 -16.75
N LYS A 21 2.23 -17.48 -17.43
CA LYS A 21 2.25 -16.08 -16.98
C LYS A 21 0.94 -15.33 -17.20
N SER A 22 0.01 -15.84 -18.00
CA SER A 22 -1.30 -15.22 -18.22
C SER A 22 -2.26 -15.44 -17.04
N PHE A 23 -2.02 -16.44 -16.19
CA PHE A 23 -2.85 -16.68 -15.01
C PHE A 23 -2.63 -15.57 -13.99
N LEU A 24 -3.72 -14.88 -13.63
CA LEU A 24 -3.71 -13.94 -12.53
C LEU A 24 -3.51 -14.69 -11.22
N ARG A 25 -2.52 -14.28 -10.47
CA ARG A 25 -2.21 -14.87 -9.16
C ARG A 25 -2.81 -14.02 -8.07
N SER A 26 -3.50 -14.65 -7.14
CA SER A 26 -4.08 -14.02 -5.97
C SER A 26 -3.73 -14.80 -4.72
N ALA A 27 -3.76 -14.11 -3.59
CA ALA A 27 -3.57 -14.70 -2.28
C ALA A 27 -4.53 -14.05 -1.29
N PHE A 28 -4.85 -14.76 -0.22
CA PHE A 28 -5.74 -14.28 0.82
C PHE A 28 -5.24 -14.71 2.19
N MET A 29 -5.25 -13.77 3.14
CA MET A 29 -4.94 -14.03 4.53
C MET A 29 -5.96 -13.34 5.43
N ALA A 30 -6.45 -14.04 6.44
CA ALA A 30 -7.24 -13.47 7.52
C ALA A 30 -6.55 -13.72 8.85
N MET A 31 -6.52 -12.70 9.70
CA MET A 31 -5.87 -12.72 11.00
C MET A 31 -6.82 -12.19 12.07
N ASP A 32 -6.83 -12.79 13.25
CA ASP A 32 -7.50 -12.25 14.43
C ASP A 32 -6.66 -11.08 15.00
N PRO A 33 -7.15 -9.85 14.97
CA PRO A 33 -6.35 -8.70 15.37
C PRO A 33 -6.02 -8.68 16.88
N ARG A 34 -6.79 -9.39 17.71
CA ARG A 34 -6.60 -9.40 19.16
C ARG A 34 -5.41 -10.25 19.62
N ASN A 35 -5.02 -11.24 18.83
CA ASN A 35 -3.99 -12.21 19.24
C ASN A 35 -3.00 -12.57 18.12
N GLY A 36 -3.16 -12.01 16.91
CA GLY A 36 -2.30 -12.26 15.76
C GLY A 36 -2.45 -13.67 15.14
N GLN A 37 -3.45 -14.46 15.54
CA GLN A 37 -3.65 -15.79 14.99
C GLN A 37 -4.16 -15.72 13.55
N VAL A 38 -3.49 -16.42 12.65
CA VAL A 38 -3.94 -16.59 11.27
C VAL A 38 -5.11 -17.56 11.24
N LYS A 39 -6.25 -17.11 10.78
CA LYS A 39 -7.50 -17.89 10.68
C LYS A 39 -7.71 -18.50 9.30
N ALA A 40 -7.23 -17.85 8.25
CA ALA A 40 -7.23 -18.38 6.89
C ALA A 40 -5.97 -17.94 6.16
N TYR A 41 -5.46 -18.84 5.33
CA TYR A 41 -4.23 -18.62 4.56
C TYR A 41 -4.35 -19.34 3.22
N VAL A 42 -4.34 -18.57 2.13
CA VAL A 42 -4.34 -19.08 0.75
C VAL A 42 -3.20 -18.38 0.02
N GLY A 43 -2.06 -19.04 -0.11
CA GLY A 43 -0.83 -18.47 -0.65
C GLY A 43 -0.80 -18.31 -2.17
N GLY A 44 -1.71 -18.94 -2.89
CA GLY A 44 -1.77 -18.93 -4.35
C GLY A 44 -3.01 -19.61 -4.89
N ILE A 45 -3.12 -19.73 -6.22
CA ILE A 45 -4.29 -20.29 -6.91
C ILE A 45 -4.31 -21.82 -6.90
N ASP A 46 -3.15 -22.46 -7.00
CA ASP A 46 -2.96 -23.89 -6.91
C ASP A 46 -1.52 -24.19 -6.50
N TYR A 47 -1.33 -24.99 -5.45
CA TYR A 47 0.00 -25.29 -4.94
C TYR A 47 0.76 -26.32 -5.80
N ASN A 48 0.07 -27.23 -6.46
CA ASN A 48 0.71 -28.27 -7.28
C ASN A 48 1.39 -27.67 -8.51
N ASP A 49 0.74 -26.66 -9.12
CA ASP A 49 1.23 -26.01 -10.33
C ASP A 49 1.97 -24.70 -10.07
N PHE A 50 1.66 -24.01 -8.95
CA PHE A 50 2.20 -22.69 -8.61
C PHE A 50 2.65 -22.63 -7.15
N GLN A 51 3.83 -23.18 -6.86
CA GLN A 51 4.37 -23.32 -5.49
C GLN A 51 4.89 -21.99 -4.86
N TYR A 52 4.64 -20.85 -5.49
CA TYR A 52 5.08 -19.57 -4.98
C TYR A 52 4.05 -18.96 -4.03
N ASP A 53 4.46 -18.77 -2.76
CA ASP A 53 3.65 -18.10 -1.75
C ASP A 53 3.60 -16.59 -2.01
N MET A 54 2.42 -16.10 -2.38
CA MET A 54 2.16 -14.69 -2.65
C MET A 54 1.96 -13.86 -1.37
N ILE A 55 1.73 -14.51 -0.21
CA ILE A 55 1.48 -13.80 1.06
C ILE A 55 2.78 -13.29 1.65
N ASN A 56 3.78 -14.15 1.80
CA ASN A 56 5.05 -13.79 2.43
C ASN A 56 6.20 -13.65 1.42
N GLY A 57 6.18 -14.43 0.33
CA GLY A 57 7.20 -14.35 -0.72
C GLY A 57 6.96 -13.22 -1.72
N GLY A 58 5.70 -12.92 -2.01
CA GLY A 58 5.31 -11.85 -2.94
C GLY A 58 5.39 -10.49 -2.29
N ARG A 59 6.08 -9.55 -2.95
CA ARG A 59 6.13 -8.14 -2.53
C ARG A 59 5.59 -7.27 -3.64
N ARG A 60 4.82 -6.26 -3.27
CA ARG A 60 4.21 -5.31 -4.20
C ARG A 60 4.17 -3.93 -3.56
N GLN A 61 4.23 -2.93 -4.42
CA GLN A 61 4.02 -1.55 -4.02
C GLN A 61 2.65 -1.39 -3.36
N VAL A 62 2.64 -0.94 -2.10
CA VAL A 62 1.43 -0.93 -1.27
C VAL A 62 0.43 0.16 -1.67
N GLY A 63 0.91 1.22 -2.31
CA GLY A 63 0.06 2.32 -2.75
C GLY A 63 -0.73 2.94 -1.61
N SER A 64 -1.97 3.30 -1.89
CA SER A 64 -2.86 4.00 -0.94
C SER A 64 -3.24 3.18 0.31
N THR A 65 -2.93 1.90 0.37
CA THR A 65 -3.13 1.13 1.61
C THR A 65 -2.20 1.60 2.74
N LEU A 66 -1.17 2.37 2.44
CA LEU A 66 -0.28 2.95 3.45
C LEU A 66 -0.85 4.22 4.12
N LYS A 67 -1.83 4.88 3.50
CA LYS A 67 -2.37 6.16 3.98
C LYS A 67 -2.91 6.13 5.40
N PRO A 68 -3.67 5.12 5.87
CA PRO A 68 -4.16 5.09 7.25
C PRO A 68 -3.04 5.24 8.28
N PHE A 69 -1.87 4.67 8.04
CA PHE A 69 -0.72 4.79 8.95
C PHE A 69 -0.16 6.22 8.98
N LEU A 70 -0.10 6.91 7.84
CA LEU A 70 0.32 8.32 7.80
C LEU A 70 -0.69 9.22 8.53
N TYR A 71 -1.97 8.98 8.30
CA TYR A 71 -3.03 9.74 8.99
C TYR A 71 -3.02 9.49 10.48
N SER A 72 -2.69 8.27 10.92
CA SER A 72 -2.48 7.98 12.35
C SER A 72 -1.31 8.77 12.92
N LEU A 73 -0.18 8.85 12.20
CA LEU A 73 0.94 9.70 12.62
C LEU A 73 0.53 11.16 12.72
N ALA A 74 -0.21 11.67 11.74
CA ALA A 74 -0.70 13.05 11.76
C ALA A 74 -1.54 13.33 13.02
N MET A 75 -2.39 12.39 13.42
CA MET A 75 -3.21 12.52 14.63
C MET A 75 -2.37 12.42 15.92
N ILE A 76 -1.36 11.57 15.95
CA ILE A 76 -0.41 11.50 17.07
C ILE A 76 0.33 12.84 17.23
N GLU A 77 0.67 13.51 16.12
CA GLU A 77 1.32 14.82 16.10
C GLU A 77 0.33 15.99 16.30
N GLY A 78 -0.94 15.72 16.58
CA GLY A 78 -1.95 16.70 16.95
C GLY A 78 -2.81 17.27 15.83
N ILE A 79 -2.69 16.77 14.60
CA ILE A 79 -3.54 17.17 13.48
C ILE A 79 -4.91 16.49 13.62
N SER A 80 -5.99 17.28 13.64
CA SER A 80 -7.35 16.76 13.77
C SER A 80 -7.90 16.26 12.44
N PRO A 81 -8.72 15.19 12.44
CA PRO A 81 -9.49 14.80 11.25
C PRO A 81 -10.41 15.90 10.72
N CYS A 82 -10.80 16.86 11.57
CA CYS A 82 -11.65 17.99 11.24
C CYS A 82 -10.88 19.22 10.74
N ASP A 83 -9.56 19.21 10.87
CA ASP A 83 -8.73 20.30 10.33
C ASP A 83 -8.92 20.38 8.82
N GLN A 84 -8.85 21.61 8.32
CA GLN A 84 -9.12 21.92 6.92
C GLN A 84 -7.88 22.46 6.23
N MET A 85 -7.77 22.12 4.95
CA MET A 85 -6.79 22.70 4.05
C MET A 85 -7.42 23.06 2.71
N MET A 86 -6.80 23.99 2.00
CA MET A 86 -7.16 24.30 0.63
C MET A 86 -6.78 23.12 -0.28
N HIS A 87 -7.74 22.56 -1.01
CA HIS A 87 -7.50 21.45 -1.92
C HIS A 87 -6.89 21.93 -3.24
N VAL A 88 -5.58 22.11 -3.21
CA VAL A 88 -4.76 22.52 -4.36
C VAL A 88 -3.58 21.59 -4.54
N GLN A 89 -3.04 21.57 -5.76
CA GLN A 89 -1.85 20.76 -6.06
C GLN A 89 -0.70 21.15 -5.14
N GLN A 90 -0.15 20.15 -4.46
CA GLN A 90 1.00 20.32 -3.58
C GLN A 90 2.29 20.31 -4.38
N GLN A 91 3.22 21.17 -4.01
CA GLN A 91 4.56 21.25 -4.57
C GLN A 91 5.56 21.13 -3.43
N LEU A 92 6.26 20.02 -3.36
CA LEU A 92 7.19 19.71 -2.29
C LEU A 92 8.60 19.53 -2.85
N MET A 93 9.61 19.82 -2.05
CA MET A 93 10.99 19.53 -2.42
C MET A 93 11.35 18.14 -1.90
N ASP A 94 11.91 17.31 -2.76
CA ASP A 94 12.47 16.03 -2.33
C ASP A 94 13.82 16.25 -1.60
N GLU A 95 14.38 15.16 -1.06
CA GLU A 95 15.67 15.16 -0.35
C GLU A 95 16.88 15.57 -1.20
N ASN A 96 16.72 15.57 -2.53
CA ASN A 96 17.73 16.01 -3.49
C ASN A 96 17.51 17.46 -3.96
N GLY A 97 16.52 18.17 -3.38
CA GLY A 97 16.15 19.53 -3.77
C GLY A 97 15.40 19.60 -5.11
N ARG A 98 14.82 18.50 -5.59
CA ARG A 98 14.01 18.47 -6.80
C ARG A 98 12.54 18.69 -6.44
N LEU A 99 11.83 19.39 -7.30
CA LEU A 99 10.41 19.63 -7.14
C LEU A 99 9.63 18.33 -7.38
N TRP A 100 8.92 17.86 -6.36
CA TRP A 100 8.03 16.73 -6.43
C TRP A 100 6.57 17.20 -6.37
N ILE A 101 5.80 16.81 -7.38
CA ILE A 101 4.40 17.20 -7.54
C ILE A 101 3.55 15.93 -7.68
N PRO A 102 2.80 15.54 -6.63
CA PRO A 102 1.96 14.37 -6.69
C PRO A 102 0.79 14.56 -7.66
N ARG A 103 0.52 13.54 -8.45
CA ARG A 103 -0.70 13.50 -9.28
C ARG A 103 -1.88 13.06 -8.42
N ASN A 104 -3.04 13.65 -8.66
CA ASN A 104 -4.29 13.23 -8.03
C ASN A 104 -5.19 12.52 -9.05
N ALA A 105 -5.92 11.48 -8.60
CA ALA A 105 -6.82 10.74 -9.48
C ALA A 105 -8.14 11.47 -9.73
N SER A 106 -8.51 12.40 -8.84
CA SER A 106 -9.77 13.13 -8.89
C SER A 106 -9.53 14.63 -9.02
N ALA A 107 -10.32 15.29 -9.87
CA ALA A 107 -10.38 16.74 -9.98
C ALA A 107 -11.52 17.38 -9.13
N LYS A 108 -12.14 16.59 -8.24
CA LYS A 108 -13.24 17.08 -7.40
C LYS A 108 -12.74 18.05 -6.35
N ARG A 109 -13.49 19.12 -6.10
CA ARG A 109 -13.28 20.10 -5.05
C ARG A 109 -11.95 20.86 -5.14
N ILE A 110 -11.35 20.98 -6.31
CA ILE A 110 -10.14 21.81 -6.51
C ILE A 110 -10.48 23.27 -6.17
N GLY A 111 -9.63 23.88 -5.32
CA GLY A 111 -9.83 25.26 -4.86
C GLY A 111 -10.80 25.41 -3.70
N GLU A 112 -11.37 24.33 -3.17
CA GLU A 112 -12.24 24.36 -2.00
C GLU A 112 -11.50 23.96 -0.71
N MET A 113 -12.05 24.33 0.44
CA MET A 113 -11.61 23.83 1.73
C MET A 113 -12.11 22.40 1.93
N VAL A 114 -11.20 21.49 2.27
CA VAL A 114 -11.52 20.08 2.54
C VAL A 114 -10.94 19.67 3.90
N THR A 115 -11.63 18.76 4.57
CA THR A 115 -11.11 18.22 5.84
C THR A 115 -10.06 17.12 5.61
N ILE A 116 -9.20 16.92 6.58
CA ILE A 116 -8.25 15.79 6.56
C ILE A 116 -8.99 14.45 6.45
N LYS A 117 -10.12 14.29 7.17
CA LYS A 117 -10.99 13.13 7.05
C LYS A 117 -11.46 12.90 5.60
N TRP A 118 -11.88 13.95 4.91
CA TRP A 118 -12.31 13.85 3.51
C TRP A 118 -11.16 13.35 2.62
N GLY A 119 -9.92 13.80 2.87
CA GLY A 119 -8.74 13.34 2.15
C GLY A 119 -8.53 11.84 2.23
N LEU A 120 -8.66 11.26 3.43
CA LEU A 120 -8.55 9.80 3.61
C LEU A 120 -9.72 9.07 2.95
N GLN A 121 -10.96 9.53 3.14
CA GLN A 121 -12.17 8.93 2.56
C GLN A 121 -12.12 8.85 1.03
N ASN A 122 -11.51 9.83 0.37
CA ASN A 122 -11.40 9.90 -1.08
C ASN A 122 -10.04 9.40 -1.59
N SER A 123 -9.19 8.91 -0.71
CA SER A 123 -7.82 8.50 -1.03
C SER A 123 -7.04 9.59 -1.77
N ASP A 124 -7.23 10.84 -1.37
CA ASP A 124 -6.70 12.02 -2.04
C ASP A 124 -5.17 12.15 -1.83
N ASN A 125 -4.45 12.34 -2.93
CA ASN A 125 -2.98 12.41 -2.89
C ASN A 125 -2.48 13.79 -2.46
N TRP A 126 -3.21 14.87 -2.73
CA TRP A 126 -2.78 16.21 -2.36
C TRP A 126 -2.94 16.44 -0.86
N VAL A 127 -4.04 15.96 -0.27
CA VAL A 127 -4.20 15.99 1.20
C VAL A 127 -3.14 15.12 1.87
N THR A 128 -2.84 13.96 1.30
CA THR A 128 -1.78 13.07 1.82
C THR A 128 -0.40 13.72 1.74
N ALA A 129 -0.08 14.39 0.63
CA ALA A 129 1.17 15.12 0.46
C ALA A 129 1.26 16.33 1.40
N TYR A 130 0.16 17.06 1.59
CA TYR A 130 0.08 18.14 2.58
C TYR A 130 0.41 17.61 3.99
N LEU A 131 -0.17 16.50 4.41
CA LEU A 131 0.18 15.89 5.70
C LEU A 131 1.67 15.55 5.76
N MET A 132 2.24 14.94 4.71
CA MET A 132 3.67 14.62 4.70
C MET A 132 4.55 15.87 4.75
N SER A 133 4.10 17.01 4.23
CA SER A 133 4.85 18.27 4.34
C SER A 133 4.95 18.81 5.78
N GLN A 134 4.03 18.41 6.64
CA GLN A 134 4.00 18.77 8.07
C GLN A 134 4.70 17.74 8.96
N LEU A 135 5.05 16.58 8.40
CA LEU A 135 5.59 15.42 9.12
C LEU A 135 6.97 15.06 8.57
N SER A 136 7.72 14.30 9.36
CA SER A 136 9.02 13.80 8.92
C SER A 136 8.89 12.43 8.25
N PRO A 137 9.43 12.21 7.03
CA PRO A 137 9.51 10.88 6.43
C PRO A 137 10.22 9.86 7.32
N TYR A 138 11.27 10.25 8.04
CA TYR A 138 11.97 9.39 9.00
C TYR A 138 11.06 8.93 10.15
N THR A 139 10.28 9.85 10.73
CA THR A 139 9.32 9.51 11.79
C THR A 139 8.25 8.55 11.27
N PHE A 140 7.77 8.78 10.05
CA PHE A 140 6.80 7.90 9.42
C PHE A 140 7.36 6.50 9.17
N VAL A 141 8.56 6.39 8.63
CA VAL A 141 9.22 5.08 8.41
C VAL A 141 9.44 4.35 9.74
N ARG A 142 9.86 5.04 10.80
CA ARG A 142 9.98 4.45 12.13
C ARG A 142 8.65 3.91 12.65
N LEU A 143 7.56 4.65 12.45
CA LEU A 143 6.21 4.18 12.80
C LEU A 143 5.83 2.91 12.03
N LEU A 144 6.09 2.88 10.71
CA LEU A 144 5.82 1.70 9.89
C LEU A 144 6.60 0.46 10.38
N HIS A 145 7.87 0.64 10.74
CA HIS A 145 8.66 -0.45 11.34
C HIS A 145 8.10 -0.90 12.69
N SER A 146 7.60 0.01 13.52
CA SER A 146 7.00 -0.35 14.80
C SER A 146 5.70 -1.15 14.63
N PHE A 147 5.01 -1.00 13.52
CA PHE A 147 3.82 -1.79 13.13
C PHE A 147 4.15 -3.10 12.43
N GLY A 148 5.44 -3.43 12.29
CA GLY A 148 5.89 -4.74 11.82
C GLY A 148 6.29 -4.82 10.35
N LEU A 149 6.39 -3.72 9.62
CA LEU A 149 7.01 -3.72 8.30
C LEU A 149 8.52 -3.86 8.46
N LYS A 150 9.08 -4.97 7.98
CA LYS A 150 10.48 -5.35 8.28
C LYS A 150 11.50 -4.90 7.25
N ASN A 151 11.04 -4.66 6.01
CA ASN A 151 11.93 -4.28 4.92
C ASN A 151 12.49 -2.88 5.10
N TYR A 152 13.62 -2.65 4.46
CA TYR A 152 14.11 -1.29 4.29
C TYR A 152 13.09 -0.46 3.52
N ILE A 153 12.76 0.69 4.08
CA ILE A 153 11.88 1.70 3.50
C ILE A 153 12.68 2.99 3.44
N ASP A 154 12.85 3.52 2.24
CA ASP A 154 13.57 4.76 2.03
C ASP A 154 12.75 5.93 2.62
N PRO A 155 13.32 6.74 3.55
CA PRO A 155 12.61 7.83 4.20
C PRO A 155 12.51 9.08 3.30
N VAL A 156 11.96 8.89 2.11
CA VAL A 156 11.72 9.94 1.10
C VAL A 156 10.29 10.47 1.19
N ILE A 157 10.07 11.70 0.72
CA ILE A 157 8.74 12.34 0.83
C ILE A 157 7.63 11.55 0.12
N SER A 158 7.97 10.86 -0.99
CA SER A 158 7.02 10.07 -1.77
C SER A 158 6.53 8.80 -1.06
N VAL A 159 7.15 8.40 0.07
CA VAL A 159 6.71 7.26 0.89
C VAL A 159 5.24 7.38 1.32
N CYS A 160 4.74 8.62 1.49
CA CYS A 160 3.35 8.89 1.85
C CYS A 160 2.32 8.34 0.85
N LEU A 161 2.71 8.13 -0.41
CA LEU A 161 1.86 7.56 -1.45
C LEU A 161 2.01 6.04 -1.61
N GLY A 162 2.76 5.41 -0.70
CA GLY A 162 2.91 3.96 -0.68
C GLY A 162 3.87 3.42 -1.72
N THR A 163 5.00 4.08 -1.89
CA THR A 163 6.08 3.63 -2.79
C THR A 163 6.78 2.32 -2.33
N PRO A 164 6.82 1.95 -1.03
CA PRO A 164 7.48 0.71 -0.62
C PRO A 164 6.80 -0.55 -1.13
N ASP A 165 7.64 -1.57 -1.39
CA ASP A 165 7.20 -2.94 -1.67
C ASP A 165 7.12 -3.74 -0.36
N VAL A 166 5.92 -4.21 -0.03
CA VAL A 166 5.63 -4.94 1.21
C VAL A 166 4.87 -6.23 0.87
N SER A 167 4.99 -7.25 1.71
CA SER A 167 4.23 -8.47 1.56
C SER A 167 2.80 -8.33 2.11
N VAL A 168 1.88 -9.16 1.62
CA VAL A 168 0.51 -9.21 2.12
C VAL A 168 0.50 -9.54 3.62
N GLY A 169 1.34 -10.48 4.05
CA GLY A 169 1.44 -10.89 5.46
C GLY A 169 1.87 -9.74 6.38
N GLU A 170 2.88 -8.95 5.97
CA GLU A 170 3.30 -7.76 6.71
C GLU A 170 2.18 -6.71 6.79
N MET A 171 1.46 -6.46 5.68
CA MET A 171 0.36 -5.48 5.68
C MET A 171 -0.82 -5.93 6.55
N VAL A 172 -1.23 -7.20 6.47
CA VAL A 172 -2.31 -7.74 7.32
C VAL A 172 -1.90 -7.62 8.79
N GLY A 173 -0.66 -7.98 9.13
CA GLY A 173 -0.14 -7.82 10.49
C GLY A 173 -0.14 -6.36 10.96
N ALA A 174 0.33 -5.44 10.13
CA ALA A 174 0.35 -4.00 10.47
C ALA A 174 -1.05 -3.43 10.68
N TYR A 175 -2.04 -3.88 9.89
CA TYR A 175 -3.42 -3.41 10.03
C TYR A 175 -4.11 -3.85 11.31
N THR A 176 -3.60 -4.86 12.03
CA THR A 176 -4.16 -5.25 13.34
C THR A 176 -4.06 -4.15 14.39
N VAL A 177 -3.22 -3.14 14.19
CA VAL A 177 -3.09 -2.00 15.10
C VAL A 177 -4.35 -1.14 15.17
N PHE A 178 -5.23 -1.22 14.16
CA PHE A 178 -6.46 -0.44 14.09
C PHE A 178 -7.70 -1.15 14.71
N ALA A 179 -7.54 -2.33 15.32
CA ALA A 179 -8.65 -3.15 15.80
C ALA A 179 -8.65 -3.36 17.33
#